data_e82e451c1dc26cd6e5453ded48a6d700
#
_entry.id   e82e451c1dc26cd6e5453ded48a6d700
#
_cell.length_a   1.000
_cell.length_b   1.000
_cell.length_c   1.000
_cell.angle_alpha   90.00
_cell.angle_beta   90.00
_cell.angle_gamma   90.00
#
_symmetry.space_group_name_H-M   'P 1'
#
loop_
_entity.id
_entity.type
_entity.pdbx_description
1 polymer ?
#
loop_
_entity_poly.entity_id
_entity_poly.type
_entity_poly.pdbx_seq_one_letter_code
_entity_poly.pdbx_strand_id
1 'polypeptide(L)'
;MMKLILILASLVGGAAYTDSEMVDVARRGPVDLKPFACQDVTRSSVIDRVCYDKAKRYLLIRHRMTYDQFCAIPDDTVTDLLDAPSMGQFFRHNIEEPVHGAAYDCRTHPMPAH
;
A
#
# COMPACT_ATOMS: atom_id res chain seq x y z
N MET A 1 43.55 -15.67 17.32
CA MET A 1 43.08 -15.58 17.05
C MET A 1 42.26 -14.95 16.68
N MET A 2 41.98 -14.80 16.34
CA MET A 2 41.26 -14.37 15.92
C MET A 2 40.36 -13.94 15.48
N LYS A 3 40.05 -13.88 15.22
CA LYS A 3 39.27 -13.68 14.79
C LYS A 3 38.37 -13.16 14.56
N LEU A 4 38.16 -13.02 14.46
CA LEU A 4 37.25 -12.80 14.26
C LEU A 4 36.52 -12.07 13.94
N ILE A 5 36.36 -11.78 13.64
CA ILE A 5 35.68 -11.35 13.40
C ILE A 5 34.90 -10.81 12.99
N LEU A 6 34.65 -10.89 12.62
CA LEU A 6 33.93 -10.59 12.22
C LEU A 6 33.07 -10.20 12.06
N ILE A 7 32.86 -10.26 11.93
CA ILE A 7 31.98 -10.10 11.74
C ILE A 7 31.21 -9.50 11.73
N LEU A 8 31.15 -9.36 11.72
CA LEU A 8 30.29 -8.97 11.67
C LEU A 8 29.77 -8.24 11.29
N ALA A 9 29.84 -8.13 10.83
CA ALA A 9 29.17 -7.60 10.46
C ALA A 9 28.46 -7.39 9.97
N SER A 10 28.36 -7.77 9.79
CA SER A 10 27.51 -7.72 9.33
C SER A 10 26.68 -7.45 9.40
N LEU A 11 26.64 -7.58 9.55
CA LEU A 11 25.68 -7.44 9.56
C LEU A 11 25.14 -6.69 9.47
N VAL A 12 25.20 -6.49 9.34
CA VAL A 12 24.50 -5.89 9.19
C VAL A 12 24.11 -5.28 8.66
N GLY A 13 24.18 -5.40 8.21
CA GLY A 13 23.68 -4.91 7.66
C GLY A 13 23.08 -4.63 7.20
N GLY A 14 22.98 -4.76 6.98
CA GLY A 14 22.25 -4.56 6.52
C GLY A 14 21.44 -4.44 6.32
N ALA A 15 21.40 -4.64 6.29
CA ALA A 15 20.59 -4.74 6.09
C ALA A 15 19.72 -4.17 5.85
N ALA A 16 19.54 -4.12 5.77
CA ALA A 16 18.70 -3.82 5.67
C ALA A 16 18.25 -2.78 5.26
N TYR A 17 18.23 -2.30 4.93
CA TYR A 17 17.79 -1.48 4.58
C TYR A 17 17.36 -1.21 3.55
N THR A 18 17.46 -1.28 3.12
CA THR A 18 16.92 -1.46 2.15
C THR A 18 15.60 -1.23 1.98
N ASP A 19 14.99 -0.94 2.44
CA ASP A 19 13.81 -0.74 2.68
C ASP A 19 12.97 0.02 1.81
N SER A 20 13.41 0.75 0.85
CA SER A 20 12.62 1.47 -0.09
C SER A 20 12.20 0.57 -1.20
N GLU A 21 10.94 0.31 -1.30
CA GLU A 21 10.35 -0.43 -2.40
C GLU A 21 9.62 0.58 -3.29
N MET A 22 9.98 0.63 -4.57
CA MET A 22 9.31 1.49 -5.53
C MET A 22 8.31 0.65 -6.32
N VAL A 23 7.09 1.15 -6.45
CA VAL A 23 6.06 0.48 -7.24
C VAL A 23 5.48 1.46 -8.25
N ASP A 24 5.02 0.91 -9.37
CA ASP A 24 4.39 1.71 -10.42
C ASP A 24 2.90 1.79 -10.13
N VAL A 25 2.42 2.99 -9.96
CA VAL A 25 1.01 3.24 -9.66
C VAL A 25 0.33 3.79 -10.91
N ALA A 26 -0.79 3.20 -11.28
CA ALA A 26 -1.53 3.61 -12.46
C ALA A 26 -1.87 5.10 -12.37
N ARG A 27 -1.62 5.81 -13.45
CA ARG A 27 -1.86 7.24 -13.60
C ARG A 27 -0.98 8.13 -12.72
N ARG A 28 0.02 7.55 -12.04
CA ARG A 28 0.93 8.35 -11.24
C ARG A 28 2.39 8.07 -11.53
N GLY A 29 2.74 6.79 -11.78
CA GLY A 29 4.11 6.38 -11.96
C GLY A 29 4.73 5.87 -10.67
N PRO A 30 6.05 5.96 -10.53
CA PRO A 30 6.74 5.36 -9.38
C PRO A 30 6.36 6.02 -8.06
N VAL A 31 6.11 5.19 -7.06
CA VAL A 31 5.80 5.64 -5.69
C VAL A 31 6.67 4.83 -4.73
N ASP A 32 7.31 5.51 -3.80
CA ASP A 32 8.10 4.88 -2.75
C ASP A 32 7.16 4.41 -1.63
N LEU A 33 7.20 3.12 -1.32
CA LEU A 33 6.32 2.55 -0.30
C LEU A 33 6.83 2.75 1.13
N LYS A 34 7.94 3.44 1.32
CA LYS A 34 8.50 3.62 2.66
C LYS A 34 7.50 4.20 3.67
N PRO A 35 6.70 5.23 3.35
CA PRO A 35 5.73 5.76 4.31
C PRO A 35 4.47 4.92 4.47
N PHE A 36 4.32 3.82 3.74
CA PHE A 36 3.11 3.02 3.74
C PHE A 36 3.22 1.84 4.68
N ALA A 37 2.08 1.48 5.29
CA ALA A 37 1.93 0.18 5.93
C ALA A 37 1.30 -0.74 4.91
N CYS A 38 2.04 -1.74 4.46
CA CYS A 38 1.58 -2.67 3.43
C CYS A 38 1.24 -4.02 4.03
N GLN A 39 0.22 -4.65 3.48
CA GLN A 39 -0.23 -5.97 3.91
C GLN A 39 -0.54 -6.81 2.67
N ASP A 40 0.13 -7.96 2.56
CA ASP A 40 -0.17 -8.91 1.51
C ASP A 40 -1.46 -9.63 1.85
N VAL A 41 -2.28 -9.86 0.83
CA VAL A 41 -3.58 -10.49 0.98
C VAL A 41 -3.61 -11.78 0.19
N THR A 42 -3.94 -12.88 0.86
CA THR A 42 -4.02 -14.18 0.20
C THR A 42 -5.44 -14.73 0.15
N ARG A 43 -6.37 -14.10 0.89
CA ARG A 43 -7.73 -14.62 1.00
C ARG A 43 -8.72 -13.98 0.02
N SER A 44 -8.26 -13.09 -0.83
CA SER A 44 -9.12 -12.46 -1.84
C SER A 44 -8.65 -12.85 -3.22
N SER A 45 -9.60 -13.08 -4.13
CA SER A 45 -9.28 -13.34 -5.53
C SER A 45 -9.15 -12.03 -6.32
N VAL A 46 -9.46 -10.90 -5.70
CA VAL A 46 -9.47 -9.60 -6.38
C VAL A 46 -8.27 -8.76 -5.96
N ILE A 47 -7.98 -8.73 -4.67
CA ILE A 47 -6.94 -7.88 -4.10
C ILE A 47 -5.82 -8.77 -3.59
N ASP A 48 -4.57 -8.44 -3.91
CA ASP A 48 -3.44 -9.20 -3.40
C ASP A 48 -2.49 -8.37 -2.54
N ARG A 49 -2.67 -7.05 -2.47
CA ARG A 49 -1.87 -6.21 -1.57
C ARG A 49 -2.60 -4.90 -1.28
N VAL A 50 -2.51 -4.48 -0.01
CA VAL A 50 -3.08 -3.20 0.44
C VAL A 50 -1.98 -2.40 1.09
N CYS A 51 -1.74 -1.19 0.63
CA CYS A 51 -0.73 -0.29 1.19
C CYS A 51 -1.40 1.03 1.55
N TYR A 52 -1.29 1.45 2.80
CA TYR A 52 -1.96 2.64 3.27
C TYR A 52 -0.97 3.60 3.93
N ASP A 53 -0.96 4.85 3.46
CA ASP A 53 -0.26 5.93 4.12
C ASP A 53 -1.28 6.69 4.97
N LYS A 54 -1.32 6.36 6.24
CA LYS A 54 -2.32 6.89 7.16
C LYS A 54 -2.22 8.40 7.31
N ALA A 55 -1.02 8.92 7.34
CA ALA A 55 -0.81 10.36 7.51
C ALA A 55 -1.40 11.16 6.37
N LYS A 56 -1.40 10.62 5.17
CA LYS A 56 -1.89 11.30 3.98
C LYS A 56 -3.21 10.74 3.47
N ARG A 57 -3.75 9.74 4.15
CA ARG A 57 -4.99 9.06 3.76
C ARG A 57 -4.93 8.60 2.31
N TYR A 58 -3.80 8.07 1.93
CA TYR A 58 -3.52 7.65 0.57
C TYR A 58 -3.40 6.14 0.53
N LEU A 59 -4.26 5.51 -0.25
CA LEU A 59 -4.37 4.06 -0.30
C LEU A 59 -3.95 3.55 -1.68
N LEU A 60 -3.12 2.50 -1.68
CA LEU A 60 -2.79 1.77 -2.89
C LEU A 60 -3.32 0.36 -2.75
N ILE A 61 -4.02 -0.09 -3.78
CA ILE A 61 -4.55 -1.45 -3.86
C ILE A 61 -3.93 -2.12 -5.07
N ARG A 62 -3.33 -3.29 -4.87
CA ARG A 62 -2.79 -4.07 -5.99
C ARG A 62 -3.75 -5.20 -6.33
N HIS A 63 -4.10 -5.29 -7.60
CA HIS A 63 -4.79 -6.45 -8.14
C HIS A 63 -4.26 -6.71 -9.53
N ARG A 64 -4.03 -7.97 -9.84
CA ARG A 64 -3.48 -8.39 -11.14
C ARG A 64 -2.19 -7.64 -11.48
N MET A 65 -1.31 -7.51 -10.48
CA MET A 65 -0.01 -6.86 -10.63
C MET A 65 -0.09 -5.36 -10.92
N THR A 66 -1.26 -4.76 -10.78
CA THR A 66 -1.46 -3.32 -11.01
C THR A 66 -1.83 -2.63 -9.71
N TYR A 67 -1.15 -1.54 -9.40
CA TYR A 67 -1.50 -0.70 -8.26
C TYR A 67 -2.43 0.42 -8.70
N ASP A 68 -3.58 0.53 -8.05
CA ASP A 68 -4.49 1.65 -8.21
C ASP A 68 -4.46 2.52 -6.97
N GLN A 69 -4.74 3.80 -7.13
CA GLN A 69 -4.65 4.77 -6.05
C GLN A 69 -6.00 5.34 -5.67
N PHE A 70 -6.16 5.61 -4.38
CA PHE A 70 -7.36 6.21 -3.81
C PHE A 70 -6.93 7.26 -2.80
N CYS A 71 -7.52 8.46 -2.89
CA CYS A 71 -7.13 9.61 -2.10
C CYS A 71 -8.18 9.98 -1.08
N ALA A 72 -7.76 10.61 0.02
CA ALA A 72 -8.64 11.09 1.07
C ALA A 72 -9.47 9.98 1.71
N ILE A 73 -8.94 8.75 1.73
CA ILE A 73 -9.69 7.62 2.29
C ILE A 73 -9.44 7.53 3.80
N PRO A 74 -10.50 7.51 4.62
CA PRO A 74 -10.29 7.52 6.07
C PRO A 74 -9.85 6.17 6.62
N ASP A 75 -9.21 6.22 7.78
CA ASP A 75 -8.68 5.04 8.45
C ASP A 75 -9.71 3.94 8.65
N ASP A 76 -10.91 4.32 9.09
CA ASP A 76 -11.94 3.31 9.38
C ASP A 76 -12.40 2.58 8.13
N THR A 77 -12.40 3.24 6.99
CA THR A 77 -12.73 2.58 5.73
C THR A 77 -11.67 1.54 5.37
N VAL A 78 -10.40 1.86 5.60
CA VAL A 78 -9.31 0.91 5.36
C VAL A 78 -9.39 -0.27 6.33
N THR A 79 -9.67 0.00 7.60
CA THR A 79 -9.85 -1.05 8.60
C THR A 79 -11.02 -1.97 8.20
N ASP A 80 -12.13 -1.40 7.78
CA ASP A 80 -13.29 -2.18 7.36
C ASP A 80 -12.98 -3.03 6.13
N LEU A 81 -12.19 -2.51 5.20
CA LEU A 81 -11.72 -3.28 4.05
C LEU A 81 -10.92 -4.50 4.49
N LEU A 82 -9.95 -4.28 5.39
CA LEU A 82 -9.07 -5.36 5.84
C LEU A 82 -9.82 -6.42 6.66
N ASP A 83 -10.89 -6.01 7.34
CA ASP A 83 -11.70 -6.92 8.15
C ASP A 83 -12.88 -7.52 7.42
N ALA A 84 -13.16 -7.08 6.21
CA ALA A 84 -14.36 -7.50 5.48
C ALA A 84 -14.33 -9.00 5.19
N PRO A 85 -15.45 -9.71 5.35
CA PRO A 85 -15.53 -11.13 5.00
C PRO A 85 -15.21 -11.37 3.52
N SER A 86 -15.61 -10.44 2.65
CA SER A 86 -15.20 -10.44 1.26
C SER A 86 -14.57 -9.07 0.95
N MET A 87 -13.26 -9.05 0.88
CA MET A 87 -12.53 -7.81 0.59
C MET A 87 -12.85 -7.30 -0.82
N GLY A 88 -12.99 -8.22 -1.77
CA GLY A 88 -13.30 -7.82 -3.14
C GLY A 88 -14.65 -7.13 -3.25
N GLN A 89 -15.67 -7.65 -2.56
CA GLN A 89 -16.98 -7.02 -2.56
C GLN A 89 -16.97 -5.68 -1.84
N PHE A 90 -16.32 -5.63 -0.69
CA PHE A 90 -16.21 -4.38 0.06
C PHE A 90 -15.52 -3.31 -0.78
N PHE A 91 -14.41 -3.66 -1.40
CA PHE A 91 -13.66 -2.75 -2.25
C PHE A 91 -14.51 -2.24 -3.38
N ARG A 92 -15.19 -3.16 -4.07
CA ARG A 92 -16.00 -2.80 -5.23
C ARG A 92 -17.16 -1.89 -4.85
N HIS A 93 -17.84 -2.19 -3.74
CA HIS A 93 -19.04 -1.44 -3.36
C HIS A 93 -18.76 -0.17 -2.56
N ASN A 94 -17.67 -0.12 -1.82
CA ASN A 94 -17.42 0.99 -0.90
C ASN A 94 -16.28 1.91 -1.31
N ILE A 95 -15.43 1.48 -2.20
CA ILE A 95 -14.24 2.27 -2.59
C ILE A 95 -14.25 2.54 -4.10
N GLU A 96 -14.50 1.53 -4.91
CA GLU A 96 -14.36 1.62 -6.36
C GLU A 96 -15.64 2.04 -7.08
N GLU A 97 -16.83 1.75 -6.53
CA GLU A 97 -18.10 2.08 -7.18
C GLU A 97 -18.19 3.56 -7.50
N PRO A 98 -18.81 3.94 -8.59
CA PRO A 98 -18.89 5.35 -9.01
C PRO A 98 -19.42 6.29 -7.92
N VAL A 99 -20.39 5.84 -7.14
CA VAL A 99 -20.97 6.66 -6.08
C VAL A 99 -19.95 6.92 -4.98
N HIS A 100 -19.17 5.90 -4.63
CA HIS A 100 -18.14 6.00 -3.58
C HIS A 100 -16.78 6.30 -4.16
N GLY A 101 -16.49 5.77 -5.34
CA GLY A 101 -15.21 5.97 -5.99
C GLY A 101 -14.92 7.43 -6.29
N ALA A 102 -15.95 8.22 -6.57
CA ALA A 102 -15.79 9.63 -6.80
C ALA A 102 -15.27 10.35 -5.55
N ALA A 103 -15.64 9.87 -4.36
CA ALA A 103 -15.20 10.46 -3.10
C ALA A 103 -13.71 10.25 -2.87
N TYR A 104 -13.13 9.18 -3.42
CA TYR A 104 -11.73 8.84 -3.22
C TYR A 104 -10.91 8.96 -4.50
N ASP A 105 -11.46 9.61 -5.51
CA ASP A 105 -10.78 9.79 -6.79
C ASP A 105 -9.65 10.80 -6.62
N CYS A 106 -8.43 10.37 -6.88
CA CYS A 106 -7.26 11.23 -6.74
C CYS A 106 -7.26 12.41 -7.70
N ARG A 107 -8.08 12.39 -8.74
CA ARG A 107 -8.20 13.51 -9.65
C ARG A 107 -8.95 14.68 -9.04
N THR A 108 -9.73 14.44 -7.98
CA THR A 108 -10.54 15.48 -7.32
C THR A 108 -9.94 15.90 -5.98
N HIS A 109 -8.78 15.38 -5.63
CA HIS A 109 -8.10 15.72 -4.38
C HIS A 109 -6.66 16.11 -4.67
N PRO A 110 -6.04 16.93 -3.81
CA PRO A 110 -4.61 17.20 -3.95
C PRO A 110 -3.83 15.90 -3.82
N MET A 111 -2.91 15.67 -4.75
CA MET A 111 -2.09 14.46 -4.72
C MET A 111 -1.07 14.55 -3.61
N PRO A 112 -0.94 13.51 -2.78
CA PRO A 112 0.11 13.49 -1.77
C PRO A 112 1.48 13.43 -2.46
N ALA A 113 2.46 14.08 -1.85
CA ALA A 113 3.83 14.02 -2.30
C ALA A 113 4.44 12.71 -1.82
N HIS A 114 4.97 11.93 -2.75
CA HIS A 114 5.63 10.65 -2.42
C HIS A 114 6.88 10.45 -3.24
#